data_a66d7eb6ed34cd90b7e16cccf920ab77
#
_entry.id   a66d7eb6ed34cd90b7e16cccf920ab77
#
_cell.length_a   1.000
_cell.length_b   1.000
_cell.length_c   1.000
_cell.angle_alpha   90.00
_cell.angle_beta   90.00
_cell.angle_gamma   90.00
#
_symmetry.space_group_name_H-M   'P 1'
#
loop_
_entity.id
_entity.type
_entity.pdbx_description
1 polymer ?
#
loop_
_entity_poly.entity_id
_entity_poly.type
_entity_poly.pdbx_seq_one_letter_code
_entity_poly.pdbx_strand_id
1 'polypeptide(L)'
;MLLIYKNMPLGAVISSHTSIVPVLDRMGIGLGVGEATVEEVCINKGVDVDFLLSILNTFLNEGYFPEKSFQRASKEDVLSYLKSTYEYYLTSQIPVIEAHMSHLELGESTPLHMLKRMVGNLKSAISSAMENDSKMDFDASDEYCQTAISLIDDVKSLIIKLISGSYNKNMCYALLFFLSSFHKDLSHHLRIRYRVLIPMMK
;
A
#
# COMPACT_ATOMS: atom_id res chain seq x y z
N MET A 1 -17.10 -0.47 -13.92
CA MET A 1 -16.21 0.32 -13.07
C MET A 1 -17.09 1.08 -12.09
N LEU A 2 -16.98 0.79 -10.80
CA LEU A 2 -17.72 1.50 -9.74
C LEU A 2 -16.82 2.61 -9.20
N LEU A 3 -17.26 3.86 -9.29
CA LEU A 3 -16.55 5.00 -8.73
C LEU A 3 -17.19 5.43 -7.41
N ILE A 4 -16.36 5.88 -6.48
CA ILE A 4 -16.78 6.52 -5.23
C ILE A 4 -17.04 8.01 -5.54
N TYR A 5 -18.16 8.53 -5.01
CA TYR A 5 -18.56 9.93 -5.13
C TYR A 5 -18.67 10.57 -3.74
N LYS A 6 -18.53 11.88 -3.68
CA LYS A 6 -18.48 12.67 -2.45
C LYS A 6 -19.74 12.56 -1.57
N ASN A 7 -20.90 12.32 -2.18
CA ASN A 7 -22.19 12.19 -1.49
C ASN A 7 -22.49 10.77 -0.99
N MET A 8 -21.62 9.80 -1.21
CA MET A 8 -21.80 8.45 -0.72
C MET A 8 -21.50 8.37 0.78
N PRO A 9 -22.29 7.63 1.60
CA PRO A 9 -21.95 7.34 2.99
C PRO A 9 -20.62 6.58 3.06
N LEU A 10 -19.63 7.12 3.76
CA LEU A 10 -18.29 6.51 3.79
C LEU A 10 -18.31 5.12 4.45
N GLY A 11 -19.18 4.91 5.45
CA GLY A 11 -19.37 3.60 6.06
C GLY A 11 -19.83 2.53 5.07
N ALA A 12 -20.73 2.86 4.14
CA ALA A 12 -21.18 1.95 3.09
C ALA A 12 -20.07 1.66 2.08
N VAL A 13 -19.26 2.68 1.73
CA VAL A 13 -18.08 2.51 0.87
C VAL A 13 -17.06 1.56 1.51
N ILE A 14 -16.74 1.75 2.79
CA ILE A 14 -15.82 0.86 3.53
C ILE A 14 -16.36 -0.56 3.58
N SER A 15 -17.65 -0.74 3.87
CA SER A 15 -18.28 -2.07 3.92
C SER A 15 -18.19 -2.82 2.60
N SER A 16 -18.29 -2.11 1.49
CA SER A 16 -18.18 -2.68 0.14
C SER A 16 -16.73 -2.90 -0.30
N HIS A 17 -15.80 -2.13 0.24
CA HIS A 17 -14.38 -2.09 -0.17
C HIS A 17 -13.43 -1.97 1.04
N THR A 18 -13.39 -3.00 1.90
CA THR A 18 -12.55 -2.98 3.11
C THR A 18 -11.06 -2.73 2.85
N SER A 19 -10.59 -3.02 1.64
CA SER A 19 -9.19 -2.77 1.23
C SER A 19 -8.80 -1.28 1.23
N ILE A 20 -9.77 -0.34 1.27
CA ILE A 20 -9.45 1.09 1.35
C ILE A 20 -9.15 1.57 2.77
N VAL A 21 -9.43 0.78 3.80
CA VAL A 21 -9.23 1.20 5.21
C VAL A 21 -7.78 1.68 5.45
N PRO A 22 -6.73 0.97 5.03
CA PRO A 22 -5.36 1.46 5.18
C PRO A 22 -5.07 2.74 4.37
N VAL A 23 -5.78 2.95 3.26
CA VAL A 23 -5.64 4.18 2.46
C VAL A 23 -6.25 5.37 3.20
N LEU A 24 -7.43 5.18 3.80
CA LEU A 24 -8.10 6.19 4.62
C LEU A 24 -7.26 6.55 5.85
N ASP A 25 -6.72 5.55 6.53
CA ASP A 25 -5.89 5.73 7.73
C ASP A 25 -4.65 6.61 7.45
N ARG A 26 -3.98 6.39 6.31
CA ARG A 26 -2.86 7.23 5.84
C ARG A 26 -3.23 8.70 5.57
N MET A 27 -4.51 8.96 5.36
CA MET A 27 -5.06 10.31 5.20
C MET A 27 -5.71 10.85 6.49
N GLY A 28 -5.47 10.19 7.63
CA GLY A 28 -6.00 10.61 8.93
C GLY A 28 -7.49 10.31 9.14
N ILE A 29 -8.09 9.46 8.30
CA ILE A 29 -9.49 9.07 8.38
C ILE A 29 -9.59 7.66 8.98
N GLY A 30 -9.91 7.56 10.27
CA GLY A 30 -10.14 6.28 10.97
C GLY A 30 -11.55 5.74 10.77
N LEU A 31 -11.80 4.58 11.41
CA LEU A 31 -13.14 3.97 11.49
C LEU A 31 -14.06 4.77 12.43
N GLY A 32 -15.35 4.40 12.46
CA GLY A 32 -16.34 5.08 13.29
C GLY A 32 -16.99 6.29 12.61
N VAL A 33 -17.04 6.30 11.28
CA VAL A 33 -17.57 7.40 10.46
C VAL A 33 -19.10 7.55 10.48
N GLY A 34 -19.82 6.59 11.05
CA GLY A 34 -21.29 6.58 11.11
C GLY A 34 -21.93 6.64 9.72
N GLU A 35 -22.95 7.47 9.57
CA GLU A 35 -23.68 7.70 8.30
C GLU A 35 -23.11 8.87 7.50
N ALA A 36 -21.99 9.47 7.94
CA ALA A 36 -21.43 10.64 7.28
C ALA A 36 -20.97 10.31 5.85
N THR A 37 -21.20 11.24 4.95
CA THR A 37 -20.73 11.16 3.56
C THR A 37 -19.22 11.34 3.48
N VAL A 38 -18.62 10.94 2.36
CA VAL A 38 -17.20 11.18 2.07
C VAL A 38 -16.86 12.66 2.23
N GLU A 39 -17.72 13.56 1.69
CA GLU A 39 -17.51 15.02 1.77
C GLU A 39 -17.53 15.53 3.22
N GLU A 40 -18.52 15.13 4.02
CA GLU A 40 -18.62 15.53 5.42
C GLU A 40 -17.44 15.06 6.26
N VAL A 41 -16.97 13.81 6.05
CA VAL A 41 -15.79 13.28 6.74
C VAL A 41 -14.54 14.07 6.34
N CYS A 42 -14.36 14.36 5.05
CA CYS A 42 -13.23 15.17 4.57
C CYS A 42 -13.21 16.56 5.18
N ILE A 43 -14.36 17.25 5.19
CA ILE A 43 -14.48 18.60 5.81
C ILE A 43 -14.10 18.54 7.27
N ASN A 44 -14.62 17.57 8.02
CA ASN A 44 -14.34 17.42 9.46
C ASN A 44 -12.87 17.08 9.77
N LYS A 45 -12.16 16.47 8.82
CA LYS A 45 -10.75 16.06 8.95
C LYS A 45 -9.77 17.03 8.30
N GLY A 46 -10.27 18.04 7.57
CA GLY A 46 -9.41 18.97 6.82
C GLY A 46 -8.69 18.32 5.64
N VAL A 47 -9.31 17.28 5.03
CA VAL A 47 -8.77 16.55 3.88
C VAL A 47 -9.43 17.09 2.61
N ASP A 48 -8.64 17.28 1.54
CA ASP A 48 -9.19 17.65 0.24
C ASP A 48 -10.03 16.51 -0.33
N VAL A 49 -11.31 16.80 -0.65
CA VAL A 49 -12.30 15.81 -1.10
C VAL A 49 -11.92 15.23 -2.46
N ASP A 50 -11.51 16.09 -3.40
CA ASP A 50 -11.18 15.66 -4.77
C ASP A 50 -9.89 14.84 -4.79
N PHE A 51 -8.93 15.18 -3.94
CA PHE A 51 -7.71 14.40 -3.76
C PHE A 51 -8.02 13.03 -3.14
N LEU A 52 -8.77 12.96 -2.04
CA LEU A 52 -9.18 11.67 -1.46
C LEU A 52 -9.90 10.79 -2.48
N LEU A 53 -10.91 11.34 -3.19
CA LEU A 53 -11.65 10.59 -4.21
C LEU A 53 -10.74 10.11 -5.34
N SER A 54 -9.76 10.92 -5.74
CA SER A 54 -8.77 10.54 -6.76
C SER A 54 -7.92 9.35 -6.30
N ILE A 55 -7.44 9.39 -5.06
CA ILE A 55 -6.67 8.29 -4.46
C ILE A 55 -7.52 7.01 -4.35
N LEU A 56 -8.72 7.08 -3.76
CA LEU A 56 -9.58 5.91 -3.55
C LEU A 56 -10.01 5.28 -4.88
N ASN A 57 -10.45 6.08 -5.83
CA ASN A 57 -10.90 5.59 -7.13
C ASN A 57 -9.75 4.99 -7.96
N THR A 58 -8.56 5.56 -7.88
CA THR A 58 -7.36 5.03 -8.54
C THR A 58 -6.90 3.73 -7.87
N PHE A 59 -7.03 3.60 -6.55
CA PHE A 59 -6.69 2.40 -5.79
C PHE A 59 -7.62 1.23 -6.12
N LEU A 60 -8.92 1.49 -6.26
CA LEU A 60 -9.90 0.46 -6.55
C LEU A 60 -9.97 0.06 -8.03
N ASN A 61 -9.62 0.96 -8.93
CA ASN A 61 -9.78 0.78 -10.38
C ASN A 61 -8.46 1.02 -11.11
N GLU A 62 -7.75 -0.05 -11.47
CA GLU A 62 -6.44 0.04 -12.13
C GLU A 62 -6.48 0.83 -13.47
N GLY A 63 -7.56 0.69 -14.22
CA GLY A 63 -7.76 1.41 -15.48
C GLY A 63 -8.18 2.88 -15.34
N TYR A 64 -8.46 3.35 -14.10
CA TYR A 64 -8.90 4.72 -13.86
C TYR A 64 -7.75 5.58 -13.33
N PHE A 65 -7.59 6.78 -13.91
CA PHE A 65 -6.64 7.77 -13.42
C PHE A 65 -7.13 9.19 -13.73
N PRO A 66 -7.60 9.97 -12.73
CA PRO A 66 -8.17 11.30 -12.92
C PRO A 66 -7.07 12.36 -12.95
N GLU A 67 -6.35 12.49 -14.06
CA GLU A 67 -5.21 13.41 -14.20
C GLU A 67 -5.55 14.85 -13.81
N LYS A 68 -6.71 15.35 -14.27
CA LYS A 68 -7.15 16.72 -13.97
C LYS A 68 -7.39 16.97 -12.48
N SER A 69 -7.86 15.98 -11.74
CA SER A 69 -8.07 16.11 -10.29
C SER A 69 -6.73 16.09 -9.56
N PHE A 70 -5.82 15.21 -9.95
CA PHE A 70 -4.47 15.19 -9.39
C PHE A 70 -3.67 16.47 -9.69
N GLN A 71 -3.86 17.10 -10.85
CA GLN A 71 -3.21 18.38 -11.18
C GLN A 71 -3.67 19.55 -10.29
N ARG A 72 -4.84 19.42 -9.64
CA ARG A 72 -5.38 20.42 -8.69
C ARG A 72 -4.96 20.17 -7.25
N ALA A 73 -4.50 18.96 -6.96
CA ALA A 73 -4.02 18.61 -5.63
C ALA A 73 -2.80 19.46 -5.24
N SER A 74 -2.69 19.80 -3.96
CA SER A 74 -1.49 20.48 -3.49
C SER A 74 -0.29 19.52 -3.51
N LYS A 75 0.89 20.07 -3.75
CA LYS A 75 2.14 19.29 -3.70
C LYS A 75 2.36 18.70 -2.30
N GLU A 76 2.00 19.45 -1.29
CA GLU A 76 2.09 19.08 0.12
C GLU A 76 1.23 17.84 0.42
N ASP A 77 -0.02 17.79 -0.07
CA ASP A 77 -0.91 16.65 0.12
C ASP A 77 -0.36 15.39 -0.55
N VAL A 78 0.15 15.52 -1.79
CA VAL A 78 0.75 14.40 -2.51
C VAL A 78 1.99 13.87 -1.79
N LEU A 79 2.90 14.74 -1.36
CA LEU A 79 4.11 14.37 -0.62
C LEU A 79 3.75 13.74 0.73
N SER A 80 2.81 14.31 1.47
CA SER A 80 2.35 13.80 2.75
C SER A 80 1.76 12.39 2.61
N TYR A 81 0.89 12.18 1.61
CA TYR A 81 0.29 10.86 1.33
C TYR A 81 1.35 9.82 0.97
N LEU A 82 2.29 10.14 0.09
CA LEU A 82 3.34 9.19 -0.32
C LEU A 82 4.29 8.86 0.84
N LYS A 83 4.64 9.85 1.66
CA LYS A 83 5.44 9.63 2.87
C LYS A 83 4.71 8.73 3.87
N SER A 84 3.45 9.03 4.20
CA SER A 84 2.62 8.19 5.09
C SER A 84 2.47 6.76 4.54
N THR A 85 2.51 6.59 3.23
CA THR A 85 2.47 5.27 2.60
C THR A 85 3.74 4.46 2.88
N TYR A 86 4.91 5.05 2.76
CA TYR A 86 6.17 4.37 3.14
C TYR A 86 6.19 4.04 4.65
N GLU A 87 5.77 4.99 5.50
CA GLU A 87 5.69 4.78 6.94
C GLU A 87 4.76 3.61 7.26
N TYR A 88 3.59 3.53 6.62
CA TYR A 88 2.66 2.39 6.75
C TYR A 88 3.31 1.06 6.34
N TYR A 89 4.08 1.02 5.26
CA TYR A 89 4.79 -0.20 4.86
C TYR A 89 5.78 -0.66 5.93
N LEU A 90 6.55 0.27 6.49
CA LEU A 90 7.61 -0.03 7.46
C LEU A 90 7.07 -0.36 8.85
N THR A 91 5.97 0.29 9.27
CA THR A 91 5.45 0.17 10.64
C THR A 91 4.29 -0.80 10.79
N SER A 92 3.63 -1.19 9.68
CA SER A 92 2.44 -2.04 9.70
C SER A 92 2.55 -3.23 8.75
N GLN A 93 2.71 -3.02 7.45
CA GLN A 93 2.68 -4.11 6.46
C GLN A 93 3.81 -5.12 6.66
N ILE A 94 5.05 -4.65 6.72
CA ILE A 94 6.22 -5.53 6.86
C ILE A 94 6.20 -6.25 8.23
N PRO A 95 5.96 -5.59 9.37
CA PRO A 95 5.81 -6.28 10.66
C PRO A 95 4.73 -7.36 10.68
N VAL A 96 3.58 -7.14 10.02
CA VAL A 96 2.52 -8.15 9.91
C VAL A 96 3.01 -9.36 9.09
N ILE A 97 3.71 -9.13 7.97
CA ILE A 97 4.33 -10.19 7.16
C ILE A 97 5.35 -10.98 7.99
N GLU A 98 6.24 -10.30 8.72
CA GLU A 98 7.23 -10.92 9.60
C GLU A 98 6.56 -11.78 10.69
N ALA A 99 5.49 -11.28 11.32
CA ALA A 99 4.73 -12.01 12.33
C ALA A 99 4.08 -13.28 11.76
N HIS A 100 3.41 -13.21 10.62
CA HIS A 100 2.81 -14.38 9.98
C HIS A 100 3.86 -15.40 9.55
N MET A 101 4.99 -14.94 9.04
CA MET A 101 6.11 -15.79 8.64
C MET A 101 6.70 -16.55 9.85
N SER A 102 6.76 -15.93 11.02
CA SER A 102 7.29 -16.58 12.23
C SER A 102 6.39 -17.71 12.75
N HIS A 103 5.10 -17.72 12.38
CA HIS A 103 4.11 -18.72 12.81
C HIS A 103 3.75 -19.73 11.72
N LEU A 104 4.54 -19.82 10.64
CA LEU A 104 4.28 -20.78 9.55
C LEU A 104 4.44 -22.25 9.96
N GLU A 105 5.22 -22.52 11.01
CA GLU A 105 5.50 -23.90 11.52
C GLU A 105 5.94 -24.83 10.39
N LEU A 106 6.92 -24.39 9.60
CA LEU A 106 7.44 -25.12 8.44
C LEU A 106 8.32 -26.30 8.89
N GLY A 107 8.18 -27.44 8.19
CA GLY A 107 9.07 -28.57 8.37
C GLY A 107 10.54 -28.22 8.02
N GLU A 108 11.48 -29.05 8.48
CA GLU A 108 12.94 -28.83 8.38
C GLU A 108 13.44 -28.58 6.94
N SER A 109 12.73 -29.04 5.93
CA SER A 109 13.11 -28.91 4.52
C SER A 109 12.83 -27.54 3.90
N THR A 110 12.09 -26.65 4.59
CA THR A 110 11.71 -25.35 4.00
C THR A 110 12.73 -24.28 4.39
N PRO A 111 13.26 -23.50 3.43
CA PRO A 111 14.29 -22.50 3.69
C PRO A 111 13.70 -21.23 4.34
N LEU A 112 13.14 -21.35 5.55
CA LEU A 112 12.55 -20.22 6.30
C LEU A 112 13.55 -19.08 6.51
N HIS A 113 14.84 -19.39 6.71
CA HIS A 113 15.90 -18.39 6.84
C HIS A 113 16.05 -17.54 5.57
N MET A 114 15.87 -18.14 4.41
CA MET A 114 15.93 -17.44 3.12
C MET A 114 14.73 -16.49 2.97
N LEU A 115 13.52 -16.93 3.29
CA LEU A 115 12.31 -16.10 3.27
C LEU A 115 12.46 -14.90 4.23
N LYS A 116 12.93 -15.13 5.45
CA LYS A 116 13.20 -14.06 6.45
C LYS A 116 14.21 -13.04 5.92
N ARG A 117 15.29 -13.49 5.29
CA ARG A 117 16.30 -12.61 4.70
C ARG A 117 15.70 -11.76 3.57
N MET A 118 14.86 -12.36 2.71
CA MET A 118 14.21 -11.63 1.63
C MET A 118 13.26 -10.55 2.13
N VAL A 119 12.49 -10.81 3.20
CA VAL A 119 11.65 -9.79 3.82
C VAL A 119 12.50 -8.71 4.50
N GLY A 120 13.64 -9.04 5.08
CA GLY A 120 14.62 -8.06 5.57
C GLY A 120 15.16 -7.16 4.45
N ASN A 121 15.47 -7.74 3.29
CA ASN A 121 15.89 -6.99 2.10
C ASN A 121 14.75 -6.10 1.56
N LEU A 122 13.51 -6.58 1.57
CA LEU A 122 12.33 -5.80 1.21
C LEU A 122 12.19 -4.57 2.12
N LYS A 123 12.33 -4.74 3.43
CA LYS A 123 12.32 -3.64 4.40
C LYS A 123 13.41 -2.60 4.10
N SER A 124 14.62 -3.07 3.82
CA SER A 124 15.75 -2.19 3.45
C SER A 124 15.47 -1.43 2.15
N ALA A 125 14.93 -2.10 1.12
CA ALA A 125 14.57 -1.47 -0.14
C ALA A 125 13.52 -0.36 0.04
N ILE A 126 12.46 -0.62 0.80
CA ILE A 126 11.42 0.39 1.11
C ILE A 126 12.02 1.58 1.89
N SER A 127 12.88 1.31 2.88
CA SER A 127 13.55 2.39 3.65
C SER A 127 14.43 3.26 2.75
N SER A 128 15.22 2.63 1.85
CA SER A 128 16.06 3.34 0.91
C SER A 128 15.26 4.14 -0.12
N ALA A 129 14.15 3.59 -0.61
CA ALA A 129 13.24 4.31 -1.51
C ALA A 129 12.68 5.59 -0.83
N MET A 130 12.20 5.47 0.41
CA MET A 130 11.70 6.61 1.18
C MET A 130 12.79 7.68 1.41
N GLU A 131 14.01 7.26 1.76
CA GLU A 131 15.12 8.18 1.96
C GLU A 131 15.50 8.93 0.69
N ASN A 132 15.57 8.24 -0.45
CA ASN A 132 15.90 8.86 -1.74
C ASN A 132 14.78 9.78 -2.25
N ASP A 133 13.51 9.41 -2.08
CA ASP A 133 12.39 10.32 -2.38
C ASP A 133 12.44 11.58 -1.52
N SER A 134 12.84 11.48 -0.25
CA SER A 134 12.99 12.64 0.63
C SER A 134 14.12 13.58 0.18
N LYS A 135 15.11 13.06 -0.52
CA LYS A 135 16.21 13.81 -1.14
C LYS A 135 15.91 14.25 -2.57
N MET A 136 14.72 13.93 -3.09
CA MET A 136 14.32 14.15 -4.49
C MET A 136 15.19 13.39 -5.52
N ASP A 137 15.88 12.35 -5.10
CA ASP A 137 16.59 11.41 -5.99
C ASP A 137 15.63 10.31 -6.45
N PHE A 138 14.79 10.68 -7.42
CA PHE A 138 13.74 9.81 -7.90
C PHE A 138 14.25 8.60 -8.69
N ASP A 139 15.38 8.71 -9.33
CA ASP A 139 15.98 7.61 -10.12
C ASP A 139 16.49 6.52 -9.18
N ALA A 140 17.26 6.90 -8.14
CA ALA A 140 17.71 5.95 -7.12
C ALA A 140 16.54 5.33 -6.33
N SER A 141 15.54 6.14 -5.97
CA SER A 141 14.31 5.64 -5.31
C SER A 141 13.61 4.61 -6.17
N ASP A 142 13.58 4.80 -7.49
CA ASP A 142 12.92 3.91 -8.44
C ASP A 142 13.53 2.52 -8.47
N GLU A 143 14.85 2.42 -8.50
CA GLU A 143 15.58 1.15 -8.44
C GLU A 143 15.21 0.36 -7.18
N TYR A 144 15.10 1.02 -6.02
CA TYR A 144 14.69 0.38 -4.78
C TYR A 144 13.21 -0.04 -4.78
N CYS A 145 12.32 0.75 -5.38
CA CYS A 145 10.92 0.38 -5.52
C CYS A 145 10.74 -0.83 -6.42
N GLN A 146 11.45 -0.92 -7.55
CA GLN A 146 11.43 -2.09 -8.43
C GLN A 146 12.00 -3.33 -7.73
N THR A 147 13.07 -3.16 -6.97
CA THR A 147 13.64 -4.22 -6.11
C THR A 147 12.59 -4.72 -5.11
N ALA A 148 11.86 -3.83 -4.47
CA ALA A 148 10.82 -4.19 -3.50
C ALA A 148 9.68 -5.01 -4.15
N ILE A 149 9.20 -4.62 -5.33
CA ILE A 149 8.19 -5.38 -6.09
C ILE A 149 8.70 -6.78 -6.42
N SER A 150 9.92 -6.88 -6.96
CA SER A 150 10.52 -8.18 -7.30
C SER A 150 10.65 -9.08 -6.08
N LEU A 151 11.08 -8.54 -4.93
CA LEU A 151 11.20 -9.30 -3.68
C LEU A 151 9.84 -9.82 -3.18
N ILE A 152 8.77 -9.03 -3.29
CA ILE A 152 7.42 -9.49 -2.92
C ILE A 152 7.00 -10.67 -3.80
N ASP A 153 7.21 -10.59 -5.10
CA ASP A 153 6.84 -11.67 -6.04
C ASP A 153 7.71 -12.92 -5.84
N ASP A 154 8.99 -12.76 -5.58
CA ASP A 154 9.90 -13.86 -5.27
C ASP A 154 9.50 -14.57 -3.98
N VAL A 155 9.19 -13.83 -2.90
CA VAL A 155 8.71 -14.42 -1.64
C VAL A 155 7.42 -15.19 -1.87
N LYS A 156 6.44 -14.64 -2.58
CA LYS A 156 5.20 -15.34 -2.95
C LYS A 156 5.48 -16.61 -3.74
N SER A 157 6.33 -16.51 -4.75
CA SER A 157 6.71 -17.64 -5.60
C SER A 157 7.38 -18.77 -4.81
N LEU A 158 8.28 -18.43 -3.89
CA LEU A 158 8.94 -19.41 -3.03
C LEU A 158 7.97 -20.08 -2.07
N ILE A 159 7.06 -19.33 -1.45
CA ILE A 159 6.00 -19.89 -0.60
C ILE A 159 5.18 -20.91 -1.39
N ILE A 160 4.71 -20.55 -2.58
CA ILE A 160 3.86 -21.41 -3.41
C ILE A 160 4.59 -22.65 -3.88
N LYS A 161 5.89 -22.56 -4.21
CA LYS A 161 6.64 -23.66 -4.82
C LYS A 161 7.33 -24.57 -3.81
N LEU A 162 7.77 -24.04 -2.67
CA LEU A 162 8.66 -24.77 -1.76
C LEU A 162 8.02 -25.20 -0.45
N ILE A 163 6.86 -24.62 -0.06
CA ILE A 163 6.16 -25.10 1.14
C ILE A 163 5.57 -26.49 0.81
N SER A 164 6.06 -27.50 1.53
CA SER A 164 5.63 -28.90 1.42
C SER A 164 5.55 -29.56 2.80
N GLY A 165 4.80 -30.63 2.93
CA GLY A 165 4.63 -31.35 4.18
C GLY A 165 3.63 -30.65 5.12
N SER A 166 3.92 -30.67 6.43
CA SER A 166 3.08 -30.04 7.44
C SER A 166 3.43 -28.57 7.59
N TYR A 167 2.44 -27.69 7.56
CA TYR A 167 2.58 -26.25 7.82
C TYR A 167 1.26 -25.67 8.32
N ASN A 168 1.32 -24.52 8.99
CA ASN A 168 0.13 -23.80 9.41
C ASN A 168 -0.56 -23.13 8.19
N LYS A 169 -1.60 -23.79 7.68
CA LYS A 169 -2.33 -23.35 6.47
C LYS A 169 -2.91 -21.95 6.60
N ASN A 170 -3.50 -21.62 7.76
CA ASN A 170 -4.11 -20.31 7.98
C ASN A 170 -3.09 -19.19 7.93
N MET A 171 -1.92 -19.39 8.57
CA MET A 171 -0.83 -18.42 8.52
C MET A 171 -0.26 -18.27 7.12
N CYS A 172 -0.14 -19.37 6.37
CA CYS A 172 0.33 -19.35 5.00
C CYS A 172 -0.64 -18.57 4.08
N TYR A 173 -1.95 -18.81 4.20
CA TYR A 173 -2.95 -18.09 3.41
C TYR A 173 -2.99 -16.60 3.75
N ALA A 174 -2.94 -16.26 5.04
CA ALA A 174 -2.84 -14.87 5.49
C ALA A 174 -1.58 -14.19 4.93
N LEU A 175 -0.43 -14.86 5.00
CA LEU A 175 0.83 -14.34 4.47
C LEU A 175 0.76 -14.06 2.97
N LEU A 176 0.23 -14.98 2.17
CA LEU A 176 0.02 -14.78 0.72
C LEU A 176 -0.94 -13.64 0.44
N PHE A 177 -2.00 -13.50 1.24
CA PHE A 177 -2.94 -12.38 1.14
C PHE A 177 -2.25 -11.03 1.43
N PHE A 178 -1.48 -10.92 2.53
CA PHE A 178 -0.77 -9.70 2.88
C PHE A 178 0.30 -9.33 1.85
N LEU A 179 1.05 -10.29 1.34
CA LEU A 179 2.03 -10.05 0.26
C LEU A 179 1.34 -9.56 -1.03
N SER A 180 0.20 -10.14 -1.38
CA SER A 180 -0.55 -9.71 -2.57
C SER A 180 -1.17 -8.32 -2.40
N SER A 181 -1.66 -8.01 -1.20
CA SER A 181 -2.18 -6.69 -0.85
C SER A 181 -1.07 -5.63 -0.87
N PHE A 182 0.12 -5.99 -0.36
CA PHE A 182 1.29 -5.11 -0.38
C PHE A 182 1.75 -4.83 -1.82
N HIS A 183 1.86 -5.86 -2.66
CA HIS A 183 2.21 -5.69 -4.07
C HIS A 183 1.25 -4.71 -4.78
N LYS A 184 -0.06 -4.88 -4.58
CA LYS A 184 -1.07 -4.01 -5.16
C LYS A 184 -0.93 -2.56 -4.67
N ASP A 185 -0.74 -2.38 -3.37
CA ASP A 185 -0.63 -1.06 -2.76
C ASP A 185 0.67 -0.34 -3.21
N LEU A 186 1.80 -1.05 -3.25
CA LEU A 186 3.06 -0.51 -3.75
C LEU A 186 2.97 -0.14 -5.24
N SER A 187 2.30 -0.96 -6.05
CA SER A 187 2.04 -0.63 -7.46
C SER A 187 1.19 0.64 -7.61
N HIS A 188 0.18 0.82 -6.75
CA HIS A 188 -0.62 2.03 -6.70
C HIS A 188 0.22 3.25 -6.26
N HIS A 189 1.04 3.12 -5.22
CA HIS A 189 1.98 4.14 -4.75
C HIS A 189 2.88 4.61 -5.91
N LEU A 190 3.47 3.69 -6.66
CA LEU A 190 4.31 4.01 -7.81
C LEU A 190 3.55 4.76 -8.91
N ARG A 191 2.29 4.38 -9.18
CA ARG A 191 1.46 5.11 -10.16
C ARG A 191 1.26 6.58 -9.76
N ILE A 192 0.99 6.86 -8.48
CA ILE A 192 0.86 8.23 -7.98
C ILE A 192 2.21 8.96 -8.07
N ARG A 193 3.27 8.28 -7.69
CA ARG A 193 4.63 8.85 -7.75
C ARG A 193 5.02 9.26 -9.18
N TYR A 194 4.86 8.35 -10.16
CA TYR A 194 5.26 8.61 -11.56
C TYR A 194 4.35 9.61 -12.27
N ARG A 195 3.05 9.52 -12.05
CA ARG A 195 2.08 10.30 -12.83
C ARG A 195 1.69 11.61 -12.16
N VAL A 196 1.98 11.78 -10.86
CA VAL A 196 1.61 12.99 -10.11
C VAL A 196 2.86 13.66 -9.53
N LEU A 197 3.56 13.01 -8.58
CA LEU A 197 4.67 13.65 -7.87
C LEU A 197 5.79 14.09 -8.80
N ILE A 198 6.36 13.17 -9.58
CA ILE A 198 7.51 13.49 -10.45
C ILE A 198 7.21 14.62 -11.45
N PRO A 199 6.04 14.63 -12.14
CA PRO A 199 5.66 15.77 -12.97
C PRO A 199 5.48 17.10 -12.22
N MET A 200 5.03 17.08 -10.95
CA MET A 200 4.91 18.29 -10.12
C MET A 200 6.26 18.86 -9.67
N MET A 201 7.32 18.05 -9.75
CA MET A 201 8.67 18.43 -9.29
C MET A 201 9.55 18.94 -10.43
N LYS A 202 9.12 18.76 -11.68
CA LYS A 202 9.77 19.28 -12.90
C LYS A 202 9.26 20.67 -13.24
#